data_218bee7b59c8195d74c40de59536fd36
#
_entry.id   218bee7b59c8195d74c40de59536fd36
#
_cell.length_a   1.000
_cell.length_b   1.000
_cell.length_c   1.000
_cell.angle_alpha   90.00
_cell.angle_beta   90.00
_cell.angle_gamma   90.00
#
_symmetry.space_group_name_H-M   'P 1'
#
loop_
_entity.id
_entity.type
_entity.pdbx_description
1 polymer ?
#
loop_
_entity_poly.entity_id
_entity_poly.type
_entity_poly.pdbx_seq_one_letter_code
_entity_poly.pdbx_strand_id
1 'polypeptide(L)'
;MTTTTQTRPPTATTRKSTSRSKSAGTAARRPAPRSRNTAGRKKFDLDAPELYLNRELTWLEFNRRVLQMAEHEDTPLLERVKFLAIVSSNLDEFFMKRIGGLKQQIAAGISKLTVDGRTPAQQVEECHAVVRELHGRQNVIIRKLQELLEEQDIHIVSHAELSQPEQATLREHFITNIFPLLTPLAMDPGHPFPFISNLALNLLVSLRHPGGSAQHIARVKVPVSKDIAPRFIRVGDKNTFVTLNDVISANLDTLFPGMEIVSTGLFRVTRNANVESDEEEADDLLEMIESELRDRHFAPIVRLQVSSDMSPTHRGMLAAELGLDEKADVFKVESLMAMRDLFEIAALDIPELHDPVHAAIDNTRLAHDKRNIFHIIRERQGLLLQHPYESFSTSVERFLRTASQDPKVLAIKMTLYRTSSEGNIIESLIQAALNGKQVAVLVELKARFDEAQNIRWARRLEQVGIHVTYGVVGLKTHSKVILVVRKD
;
A
#
# COMPACT_ATOMS: atom_id res chain seq x y z
N MET A 1 -33.09 28.96 -45.66
CA MET A 1 -32.98 28.42 -47.03
C MET A 1 -32.36 27.06 -46.90
N THR A 2 -33.19 26.03 -46.85
CA THR A 2 -33.38 24.90 -47.77
C THR A 2 -32.08 24.06 -47.97
N THR A 3 -32.00 22.77 -47.81
CA THR A 3 -32.95 21.69 -48.07
C THR A 3 -32.45 20.36 -47.45
N THR A 4 -33.38 19.64 -46.92
CA THR A 4 -33.36 18.22 -46.50
C THR A 4 -33.13 17.28 -47.68
N THR A 5 -32.39 16.18 -47.51
CA THR A 5 -32.59 14.99 -48.34
C THR A 5 -32.47 13.71 -47.51
N GLN A 6 -33.58 13.02 -47.33
CA GLN A 6 -33.71 11.63 -46.88
C GLN A 6 -33.42 10.68 -48.05
N THR A 7 -32.75 9.56 -47.78
CA THR A 7 -32.81 8.39 -48.65
C THR A 7 -33.11 7.11 -47.86
N ARG A 8 -34.13 6.41 -48.31
CA ARG A 8 -34.73 5.15 -47.82
C ARG A 8 -33.95 3.93 -48.36
N PRO A 9 -34.04 2.76 -47.69
CA PRO A 9 -33.35 1.52 -48.09
C PRO A 9 -34.17 0.72 -49.13
N PRO A 10 -33.53 -0.19 -49.89
CA PRO A 10 -34.23 -1.01 -50.92
C PRO A 10 -34.72 -2.35 -50.32
N THR A 11 -35.82 -2.77 -50.93
CA THR A 11 -36.71 -3.88 -50.67
C THR A 11 -36.16 -5.26 -51.07
N ALA A 12 -36.68 -6.26 -50.36
CA ALA A 12 -36.46 -7.70 -50.58
C ALA A 12 -37.05 -8.23 -51.91
N THR A 13 -36.36 -9.15 -52.52
CA THR A 13 -36.86 -9.93 -53.67
C THR A 13 -37.03 -11.38 -53.29
N THR A 14 -38.29 -11.81 -53.36
CA THR A 14 -38.75 -13.20 -53.25
C THR A 14 -38.40 -13.99 -54.52
N ARG A 15 -37.90 -15.22 -54.39
CA ARG A 15 -37.84 -16.20 -55.47
C ARG A 15 -38.63 -17.46 -55.13
N LYS A 16 -39.54 -17.79 -56.02
CA LYS A 16 -40.49 -18.90 -55.99
C LYS A 16 -39.83 -20.25 -56.24
N SER A 17 -40.45 -21.27 -55.64
CA SER A 17 -40.20 -22.67 -55.70
C SER A 17 -40.60 -23.30 -57.05
N THR A 18 -39.87 -24.31 -57.45
CA THR A 18 -40.37 -25.29 -58.38
C THR A 18 -40.26 -26.74 -57.83
N SER A 19 -41.39 -27.38 -57.77
CA SER A 19 -41.63 -28.77 -57.37
C SER A 19 -41.07 -29.79 -58.37
N ARG A 20 -40.48 -30.86 -57.89
CA ARG A 20 -40.41 -32.12 -58.67
C ARG A 20 -40.59 -33.34 -57.75
N SER A 21 -41.53 -34.20 -58.19
CA SER A 21 -42.02 -35.34 -57.46
C SER A 21 -41.22 -36.63 -57.74
N LYS A 22 -41.36 -37.59 -56.80
CA LYS A 22 -41.29 -39.08 -56.86
C LYS A 22 -39.92 -39.71 -56.73
N SER A 23 -39.69 -40.49 -55.66
CA SER A 23 -39.97 -41.94 -55.71
C SER A 23 -39.84 -42.56 -54.32
N ALA A 24 -40.70 -43.56 -54.06
CA ALA A 24 -40.79 -44.25 -52.77
C ALA A 24 -39.61 -45.25 -52.60
N GLY A 25 -39.00 -45.21 -51.44
CA GLY A 25 -38.05 -46.18 -50.92
C GLY A 25 -38.35 -46.47 -49.46
N THR A 26 -38.73 -47.73 -49.20
CA THR A 26 -38.96 -48.25 -47.83
C THR A 26 -37.75 -48.12 -46.97
N ALA A 27 -37.83 -47.25 -45.97
CA ALA A 27 -36.80 -47.06 -44.93
C ALA A 27 -37.33 -47.51 -43.57
N ALA A 28 -36.55 -48.36 -42.92
CA ALA A 28 -36.78 -48.91 -41.61
C ALA A 28 -37.04 -47.80 -40.55
N ARG A 29 -38.05 -48.02 -39.70
CA ARG A 29 -38.39 -47.18 -38.55
C ARG A 29 -37.18 -47.06 -37.61
N ARG A 30 -36.58 -45.90 -37.55
CA ARG A 30 -35.69 -45.52 -36.45
C ARG A 30 -36.52 -45.34 -35.18
N PRO A 31 -36.04 -45.84 -34.03
CA PRO A 31 -36.73 -45.60 -32.75
C PRO A 31 -36.73 -44.11 -32.42
N ALA A 32 -37.86 -43.62 -31.93
CA ALA A 32 -38.03 -42.25 -31.48
C ALA A 32 -36.95 -41.88 -30.42
N PRO A 33 -36.41 -40.66 -30.43
CA PRO A 33 -35.49 -40.23 -29.38
C PRO A 33 -36.23 -40.27 -28.07
N ARG A 34 -35.69 -41.03 -27.09
CA ARG A 34 -36.13 -41.01 -25.71
C ARG A 34 -36.12 -39.55 -25.25
N SER A 35 -37.29 -39.07 -24.84
CA SER A 35 -37.39 -37.77 -24.12
C SER A 35 -36.43 -37.84 -22.93
N ARG A 36 -35.36 -37.07 -22.98
CA ARG A 36 -34.55 -36.78 -21.81
C ARG A 36 -35.49 -36.08 -20.85
N ASN A 37 -35.79 -36.75 -19.75
CA ASN A 37 -36.47 -36.19 -18.57
C ASN A 37 -35.62 -35.00 -18.12
N THR A 38 -35.97 -33.80 -18.51
CA THR A 38 -35.47 -32.55 -17.91
C THR A 38 -36.21 -32.35 -16.60
N ALA A 39 -35.96 -33.30 -15.65
CA ALA A 39 -36.25 -33.01 -14.23
C ALA A 39 -35.54 -31.71 -13.91
N GLY A 40 -36.32 -30.69 -13.53
CA GLY A 40 -35.96 -29.31 -13.43
C GLY A 40 -34.57 -29.09 -12.86
N ARG A 41 -33.61 -28.71 -13.69
CA ARG A 41 -32.44 -27.99 -13.23
C ARG A 41 -33.00 -26.73 -12.56
N LYS A 42 -32.94 -26.66 -11.20
CA LYS A 42 -33.15 -25.42 -10.48
C LYS A 42 -32.32 -24.36 -11.23
N LYS A 43 -32.99 -23.37 -11.78
CA LYS A 43 -32.32 -22.23 -12.39
C LYS A 43 -31.55 -21.59 -11.23
N PHE A 44 -30.23 -21.68 -11.25
CA PHE A 44 -29.39 -20.96 -10.30
C PHE A 44 -29.68 -19.47 -10.51
N ASP A 45 -30.08 -18.80 -9.46
CA ASP A 45 -30.13 -17.36 -9.43
C ASP A 45 -28.69 -16.86 -9.23
N LEU A 46 -28.10 -16.37 -10.31
CA LEU A 46 -26.71 -15.90 -10.29
C LEU A 46 -26.55 -14.56 -9.55
N ASP A 47 -27.66 -13.88 -9.25
CA ASP A 47 -27.66 -12.62 -8.50
C ASP A 47 -27.89 -12.85 -7.00
N ALA A 48 -28.03 -14.10 -6.56
CA ALA A 48 -28.22 -14.43 -5.14
C ALA A 48 -26.99 -14.04 -4.31
N PRO A 49 -27.13 -13.21 -3.27
CA PRO A 49 -26.01 -12.67 -2.48
C PRO A 49 -25.09 -13.73 -1.86
N GLU A 50 -25.64 -14.88 -1.51
CA GLU A 50 -24.90 -16.02 -0.92
C GLU A 50 -23.88 -16.66 -1.89
N LEU A 51 -23.93 -16.33 -3.16
CA LEU A 51 -22.96 -16.79 -4.17
C LEU A 51 -21.71 -15.89 -4.22
N TYR A 52 -21.72 -14.78 -3.53
CA TYR A 52 -20.66 -13.78 -3.58
C TYR A 52 -19.93 -13.65 -2.24
N LEU A 53 -18.63 -13.51 -2.31
CA LEU A 53 -17.79 -13.21 -1.17
C LEU A 53 -17.68 -11.70 -0.98
N ASN A 54 -17.70 -11.23 0.27
CA ASN A 54 -17.42 -9.84 0.55
C ASN A 54 -15.95 -9.52 0.22
N ARG A 55 -15.73 -8.48 -0.56
CA ARG A 55 -14.40 -8.07 -1.03
C ARG A 55 -13.47 -7.70 0.12
N GLU A 56 -13.95 -6.98 1.13
CA GLU A 56 -13.13 -6.46 2.20
C GLU A 56 -12.76 -7.58 3.19
N LEU A 57 -13.71 -8.46 3.50
CA LEU A 57 -13.46 -9.64 4.34
C LEU A 57 -12.51 -10.62 3.66
N THR A 58 -12.67 -10.85 2.35
CA THR A 58 -11.75 -11.70 1.58
C THR A 58 -10.32 -11.14 1.58
N TRP A 59 -10.17 -9.81 1.56
CA TRP A 59 -8.86 -9.18 1.67
C TRP A 59 -8.25 -9.37 3.07
N LEU A 60 -9.05 -9.33 4.13
CA LEU A 60 -8.59 -9.64 5.49
C LEU A 60 -8.20 -11.12 5.63
N GLU A 61 -8.90 -12.05 4.97
CA GLU A 61 -8.49 -13.45 4.89
C GLU A 61 -7.14 -13.65 4.20
N PHE A 62 -6.85 -12.86 3.16
CA PHE A 62 -5.50 -12.84 2.58
C PHE A 62 -4.46 -12.42 3.63
N ASN A 63 -4.72 -11.36 4.42
CA ASN A 63 -3.81 -10.94 5.48
C ASN A 63 -3.66 -11.98 6.60
N ARG A 64 -4.71 -12.77 6.89
CA ARG A 64 -4.60 -13.91 7.81
C ARG A 64 -3.57 -14.93 7.30
N ARG A 65 -3.54 -15.21 5.99
CA ARG A 65 -2.53 -16.09 5.38
C ARG A 65 -1.12 -15.48 5.41
N VAL A 66 -1.00 -14.16 5.22
CA VAL A 66 0.28 -13.46 5.38
C VAL A 66 0.79 -13.58 6.83
N LEU A 67 -0.12 -13.46 7.81
CA LEU A 67 0.23 -13.63 9.23
C LEU A 67 0.69 -15.06 9.55
N GLN A 68 0.11 -16.07 8.89
CA GLN A 68 0.54 -17.47 9.03
C GLN A 68 2.02 -17.67 8.65
N MET A 69 2.56 -16.89 7.73
CA MET A 69 3.98 -16.95 7.39
C MET A 69 4.87 -16.52 8.55
N ALA A 70 4.39 -15.59 9.40
CA ALA A 70 5.09 -15.22 10.63
C ALA A 70 4.99 -16.30 11.72
N GLU A 71 3.95 -17.14 11.68
CA GLU A 71 3.75 -18.26 12.62
C GLU A 71 4.52 -19.52 12.21
N HIS A 72 4.79 -19.70 10.91
CA HIS A 72 5.34 -20.93 10.36
C HIS A 72 6.81 -21.11 10.76
N GLU A 73 7.12 -22.21 11.43
CA GLU A 73 8.44 -22.45 12.04
C GLU A 73 9.55 -22.70 11.01
N ASP A 74 9.23 -23.22 9.82
CA ASP A 74 10.19 -23.41 8.73
C ASP A 74 10.57 -22.08 8.03
N THR A 75 9.87 -20.97 8.30
CA THR A 75 10.23 -19.65 7.78
C THR A 75 11.41 -19.10 8.61
N PRO A 76 12.52 -18.62 7.99
CA PRO A 76 13.64 -18.03 8.72
C PRO A 76 13.19 -16.90 9.66
N LEU A 77 13.86 -16.74 10.80
CA LEU A 77 13.38 -15.89 11.89
C LEU A 77 13.15 -14.43 11.48
N LEU A 78 14.10 -13.80 10.77
CA LEU A 78 13.96 -12.42 10.33
C LEU A 78 12.93 -12.28 9.21
N GLU A 79 12.65 -13.31 8.42
CA GLU A 79 11.53 -13.33 7.49
C GLU A 79 10.18 -13.38 8.22
N ARG A 80 10.08 -14.13 9.34
CA ARG A 80 8.88 -14.14 10.19
C ARG A 80 8.61 -12.75 10.77
N VAL A 81 9.64 -12.05 11.24
CA VAL A 81 9.55 -10.65 11.69
C VAL A 81 9.10 -9.74 10.54
N LYS A 82 9.63 -9.94 9.35
CA LYS A 82 9.23 -9.20 8.13
C LYS A 82 7.76 -9.42 7.79
N PHE A 83 7.26 -10.66 7.84
CA PHE A 83 5.85 -10.95 7.58
C PHE A 83 4.92 -10.29 8.59
N LEU A 84 5.30 -10.20 9.87
CA LEU A 84 4.55 -9.47 10.89
C LEU A 84 4.48 -7.96 10.56
N ALA A 85 5.61 -7.37 10.12
CA ALA A 85 5.66 -5.99 9.66
C ALA A 85 4.77 -5.76 8.41
N ILE A 86 4.76 -6.69 7.46
CA ILE A 86 3.92 -6.65 6.26
C ILE A 86 2.44 -6.62 6.63
N VAL A 87 1.98 -7.50 7.53
CA VAL A 87 0.57 -7.50 7.98
C VAL A 87 0.20 -6.18 8.61
N SER A 88 1.06 -5.62 9.47
CA SER A 88 0.82 -4.31 10.09
C SER A 88 0.69 -3.20 9.05
N SER A 89 1.60 -3.17 8.06
CA SER A 89 1.56 -2.22 6.94
C SER A 89 0.29 -2.39 6.09
N ASN A 90 -0.08 -3.62 5.80
CA ASN A 90 -1.30 -3.94 5.05
C ASN A 90 -2.56 -3.47 5.78
N LEU A 91 -2.65 -3.66 7.10
CA LEU A 91 -3.77 -3.19 7.89
C LEU A 91 -3.83 -1.66 7.93
N ASP A 92 -2.68 -0.96 8.01
CA ASP A 92 -2.66 0.49 7.90
C ASP A 92 -3.24 0.97 6.57
N GLU A 93 -2.84 0.36 5.45
CA GLU A 93 -3.40 0.65 4.14
C GLU A 93 -4.90 0.33 4.06
N PHE A 94 -5.32 -0.80 4.63
CA PHE A 94 -6.72 -1.20 4.67
C PHE A 94 -7.60 -0.16 5.36
N PHE A 95 -7.18 0.35 6.51
CA PHE A 95 -7.88 1.43 7.19
C PHE A 95 -7.90 2.72 6.38
N MET A 96 -6.77 3.11 5.82
CA MET A 96 -6.69 4.33 5.00
C MET A 96 -7.58 4.29 3.77
N LYS A 97 -7.74 3.14 3.13
CA LYS A 97 -8.43 3.05 1.84
C LYS A 97 -9.81 2.40 1.92
N ARG A 98 -9.92 1.26 2.62
CA ARG A 98 -11.17 0.49 2.62
C ARG A 98 -12.12 0.97 3.70
N ILE A 99 -11.67 0.98 4.94
CA ILE A 99 -12.48 1.50 6.06
C ILE A 99 -12.76 3.00 5.85
N GLY A 100 -11.76 3.77 5.40
CA GLY A 100 -11.95 5.17 5.05
C GLY A 100 -13.07 5.39 4.03
N GLY A 101 -13.07 4.63 2.93
CA GLY A 101 -14.12 4.71 1.92
C GLY A 101 -15.49 4.25 2.41
N LEU A 102 -15.56 3.19 3.21
CA LEU A 102 -16.82 2.75 3.81
C LEU A 102 -17.39 3.77 4.80
N LYS A 103 -16.55 4.39 5.63
CA LYS A 103 -16.98 5.47 6.55
C LYS A 103 -17.46 6.71 5.78
N GLN A 104 -16.84 7.03 4.67
CA GLN A 104 -17.26 8.11 3.78
C GLN A 104 -18.67 7.83 3.21
N GLN A 105 -18.92 6.59 2.76
CA GLN A 105 -20.25 6.17 2.31
C GLN A 105 -21.30 6.25 3.43
N ILE A 106 -20.96 5.84 4.65
CA ILE A 106 -21.84 5.94 5.82
C ILE A 106 -22.18 7.41 6.11
N ALA A 107 -21.17 8.29 6.11
CA ALA A 107 -21.34 9.73 6.35
C ALA A 107 -22.21 10.39 5.26
N ALA A 108 -22.14 9.92 4.01
CA ALA A 108 -23.00 10.35 2.91
C ALA A 108 -24.39 9.72 2.92
N GLY A 109 -24.74 8.91 3.92
CA GLY A 109 -26.05 8.24 4.03
C GLY A 109 -26.29 7.14 3.00
N ILE A 110 -25.23 6.62 2.35
CA ILE A 110 -25.33 5.56 1.34
C ILE A 110 -25.67 4.24 2.03
N SER A 111 -26.83 3.66 1.70
CA SER A 111 -27.31 2.37 2.20
C SER A 111 -27.35 1.28 1.12
N LYS A 112 -26.80 1.55 -0.08
CA LYS A 112 -26.77 0.59 -1.19
C LYS A 112 -26.02 -0.68 -0.76
N LEU A 113 -26.68 -1.82 -0.97
CA LEU A 113 -26.09 -3.13 -0.67
C LEU A 113 -24.99 -3.48 -1.70
N THR A 114 -23.96 -4.15 -1.23
CA THR A 114 -22.99 -4.83 -2.08
C THR A 114 -23.62 -6.08 -2.72
N VAL A 115 -22.94 -6.68 -3.68
CA VAL A 115 -23.41 -7.92 -4.36
C VAL A 115 -23.62 -9.08 -3.39
N ASP A 116 -22.90 -9.09 -2.28
CA ASP A 116 -23.00 -10.07 -1.17
C ASP A 116 -24.03 -9.65 -0.09
N GLY A 117 -24.84 -8.61 -0.35
CA GLY A 117 -25.98 -8.20 0.46
C GLY A 117 -25.67 -7.36 1.71
N ARG A 118 -24.46 -6.80 1.86
CA ARG A 118 -24.06 -6.02 3.02
C ARG A 118 -24.16 -4.52 2.81
N THR A 119 -24.58 -3.80 3.85
CA THR A 119 -24.45 -2.33 3.90
C THR A 119 -23.03 -1.92 4.21
N PRO A 120 -22.62 -0.65 3.93
CA PRO A 120 -21.31 -0.13 4.36
C PRO A 120 -21.06 -0.25 5.87
N ALA A 121 -22.09 -0.01 6.70
CA ALA A 121 -21.97 -0.12 8.16
C ALA A 121 -21.69 -1.56 8.63
N GLN A 122 -22.43 -2.54 8.10
CA GLN A 122 -22.21 -3.95 8.39
C GLN A 122 -20.79 -4.39 7.99
N GLN A 123 -20.31 -3.95 6.81
CA GLN A 123 -18.94 -4.25 6.39
C GLN A 123 -17.89 -3.69 7.36
N VAL A 124 -18.06 -2.44 7.84
CA VAL A 124 -17.14 -1.85 8.83
C VAL A 124 -17.14 -2.66 10.12
N GLU A 125 -18.31 -3.02 10.64
CA GLU A 125 -18.46 -3.79 11.89
C GLU A 125 -17.77 -5.17 11.78
N GLU A 126 -18.08 -5.92 10.72
CA GLU A 126 -17.48 -7.25 10.47
C GLU A 126 -15.97 -7.16 10.25
N CYS A 127 -15.50 -6.16 9.48
CA CYS A 127 -14.07 -5.93 9.29
C CYS A 127 -13.36 -5.59 10.60
N HIS A 128 -13.95 -4.76 11.46
CA HIS A 128 -13.38 -4.42 12.77
C HIS A 128 -13.26 -5.65 13.66
N ALA A 129 -14.25 -6.57 13.63
CA ALA A 129 -14.18 -7.83 14.39
C ALA A 129 -12.99 -8.69 13.94
N VAL A 130 -12.83 -8.89 12.63
CA VAL A 130 -11.69 -9.65 12.06
C VAL A 130 -10.35 -8.97 12.38
N VAL A 131 -10.27 -7.64 12.29
CA VAL A 131 -9.04 -6.90 12.62
C VAL A 131 -8.68 -7.05 14.09
N ARG A 132 -9.64 -7.04 15.02
CA ARG A 132 -9.38 -7.28 16.45
C ARG A 132 -8.83 -8.70 16.70
N GLU A 133 -9.36 -9.70 16.00
CA GLU A 133 -8.81 -11.07 16.03
C GLU A 133 -7.35 -11.09 15.53
N LEU A 134 -7.07 -10.47 14.37
CA LEU A 134 -5.71 -10.39 13.80
C LEU A 134 -4.74 -9.68 14.77
N HIS A 135 -5.16 -8.60 15.43
CA HIS A 135 -4.34 -7.92 16.44
C HIS A 135 -4.04 -8.83 17.64
N GLY A 136 -5.03 -9.60 18.12
CA GLY A 136 -4.80 -10.58 19.17
C GLY A 136 -3.74 -11.61 18.79
N ARG A 137 -3.81 -12.15 17.56
CA ARG A 137 -2.79 -13.08 17.03
C ARG A 137 -1.42 -12.39 16.88
N GLN A 138 -1.36 -11.17 16.35
CA GLN A 138 -0.11 -10.41 16.26
C GLN A 138 0.55 -10.23 17.62
N ASN A 139 -0.21 -9.97 18.68
CA ASN A 139 0.31 -9.85 20.04
C ASN A 139 0.96 -11.13 20.56
N VAL A 140 0.38 -12.29 20.23
CA VAL A 140 0.96 -13.60 20.59
C VAL A 140 2.23 -13.86 19.80
N ILE A 141 2.20 -13.61 18.50
CA ILE A 141 3.33 -13.85 17.58
C ILE A 141 4.52 -12.98 17.94
N ILE A 142 4.33 -11.68 18.19
CA ILE A 142 5.47 -10.78 18.50
C ILE A 142 6.18 -11.21 19.79
N ARG A 143 5.45 -11.65 20.83
CA ARG A 143 6.06 -12.15 22.07
C ARG A 143 6.93 -13.40 21.80
N LYS A 144 6.38 -14.37 21.04
CA LYS A 144 7.15 -15.57 20.64
C LYS A 144 8.37 -15.20 19.79
N LEU A 145 8.24 -14.24 18.87
CA LEU A 145 9.36 -13.81 18.04
C LEU A 145 10.44 -13.06 18.85
N GLN A 146 10.05 -12.29 19.87
CA GLN A 146 11.02 -11.64 20.77
C GLN A 146 11.85 -12.69 21.53
N GLU A 147 11.22 -13.72 22.08
CA GLU A 147 11.91 -14.84 22.76
C GLU A 147 12.91 -15.53 21.80
N LEU A 148 12.49 -15.82 20.55
CA LEU A 148 13.35 -16.45 19.56
C LEU A 148 14.48 -15.52 19.06
N LEU A 149 14.25 -14.21 19.02
CA LEU A 149 15.28 -13.22 18.68
C LEU A 149 16.35 -13.15 19.79
N GLU A 150 15.94 -13.20 21.06
CA GLU A 150 16.85 -13.25 22.21
C GLU A 150 17.76 -14.46 22.15
N GLU A 151 17.27 -15.64 21.73
CA GLU A 151 18.07 -16.85 21.50
C GLU A 151 19.15 -16.66 20.40
N GLN A 152 18.98 -15.64 19.54
CA GLN A 152 19.90 -15.28 18.47
C GLN A 152 20.69 -13.99 18.78
N ASP A 153 20.84 -13.63 20.05
CA ASP A 153 21.51 -12.40 20.51
C ASP A 153 20.94 -11.09 19.91
N ILE A 154 19.64 -11.08 19.56
CA ILE A 154 18.92 -9.89 19.10
C ILE A 154 17.90 -9.51 20.18
N HIS A 155 18.11 -8.39 20.86
CA HIS A 155 17.33 -7.98 22.01
C HIS A 155 16.55 -6.70 21.72
N ILE A 156 15.24 -6.72 21.90
CA ILE A 156 14.39 -5.52 21.88
C ILE A 156 13.92 -5.30 23.32
N VAL A 157 14.58 -4.39 24.01
CA VAL A 157 14.40 -4.18 25.46
C VAL A 157 13.79 -2.81 25.75
N SER A 158 13.21 -2.67 26.94
CA SER A 158 12.81 -1.37 27.46
C SER A 158 14.04 -0.59 27.97
N HIS A 159 13.93 0.75 28.03
CA HIS A 159 14.99 1.59 28.57
C HIS A 159 15.33 1.21 30.04
N ALA A 160 14.37 0.75 30.81
CA ALA A 160 14.54 0.37 32.22
C ALA A 160 15.37 -0.91 32.41
N GLU A 161 15.44 -1.78 31.40
CA GLU A 161 16.21 -3.04 31.42
C GLU A 161 17.70 -2.84 31.11
N LEU A 162 18.08 -1.67 30.62
CA LEU A 162 19.45 -1.31 30.33
C LEU A 162 20.28 -1.06 31.59
N SER A 163 21.58 -1.33 31.49
CA SER A 163 22.54 -0.93 32.54
C SER A 163 22.66 0.59 32.67
N GLN A 164 23.07 1.06 33.84
CA GLN A 164 23.26 2.49 34.10
C GLN A 164 24.18 3.21 33.08
N PRO A 165 25.33 2.61 32.65
CA PRO A 165 26.17 3.23 31.62
C PRO A 165 25.45 3.34 30.25
N GLU A 166 24.69 2.32 29.86
CA GLU A 166 23.91 2.32 28.60
C GLU A 166 22.80 3.37 28.64
N GLN A 167 22.08 3.49 29.76
CA GLN A 167 21.09 4.56 29.96
C GLN A 167 21.71 5.96 29.87
N ALA A 168 22.91 6.14 30.45
CA ALA A 168 23.63 7.41 30.39
C ALA A 168 24.03 7.78 28.97
N THR A 169 24.54 6.79 28.22
CA THR A 169 24.91 6.95 26.79
C THR A 169 23.67 7.32 25.95
N LEU A 170 22.54 6.64 26.17
CA LEU A 170 21.29 6.95 25.48
C LEU A 170 20.74 8.33 25.85
N ARG A 171 20.92 8.79 27.11
CA ARG A 171 20.53 10.13 27.51
C ARG A 171 21.37 11.20 26.80
N GLU A 172 22.67 11.00 26.65
CA GLU A 172 23.52 11.89 25.85
C GLU A 172 23.13 11.94 24.41
N HIS A 173 22.87 10.75 23.81
CA HIS A 173 22.33 10.63 22.45
C HIS A 173 20.98 11.34 22.30
N PHE A 174 20.08 11.18 23.27
CA PHE A 174 18.78 11.87 23.30
C PHE A 174 18.96 13.38 23.29
N ILE A 175 19.77 13.94 24.20
CA ILE A 175 20.00 15.38 24.31
C ILE A 175 20.57 15.95 23.01
N THR A 176 21.52 15.25 22.40
CA THR A 176 22.25 15.74 21.22
C THR A 176 21.45 15.62 19.94
N ASN A 177 20.76 14.47 19.73
CA ASN A 177 20.22 14.12 18.42
C ASN A 177 18.69 14.09 18.36
N ILE A 178 18.01 13.83 19.48
CA ILE A 178 16.54 13.63 19.50
C ILE A 178 15.83 14.84 20.06
N PHE A 179 16.26 15.34 21.21
CA PHE A 179 15.65 16.48 21.89
C PHE A 179 15.45 17.71 20.98
N PRO A 180 16.41 18.12 20.12
CA PRO A 180 16.22 19.26 19.23
C PRO A 180 15.10 19.07 18.18
N LEU A 181 14.66 17.83 17.94
CA LEU A 181 13.59 17.51 17.01
C LEU A 181 12.20 17.53 17.65
N LEU A 182 12.14 17.59 18.99
CA LEU A 182 10.89 17.45 19.73
C LEU A 182 10.25 18.82 19.98
N THR A 183 8.93 18.87 19.74
CA THR A 183 8.12 20.04 20.04
C THR A 183 6.90 19.58 20.85
N PRO A 184 6.96 19.65 22.18
CA PRO A 184 5.81 19.40 23.03
C PRO A 184 4.70 20.43 22.76
N LEU A 185 3.46 19.97 22.67
CA LEU A 185 2.29 20.82 22.50
C LEU A 185 1.33 20.61 23.66
N ALA A 186 0.99 21.67 24.35
CA ALA A 186 -0.03 21.66 25.42
C ALA A 186 -1.41 21.34 24.79
N MET A 187 -2.20 20.59 25.53
CA MET A 187 -3.58 20.24 25.19
C MET A 187 -4.48 20.73 26.32
N ASP A 188 -5.09 21.88 26.15
CA ASP A 188 -5.98 22.50 27.10
C ASP A 188 -7.21 23.07 26.41
N PRO A 189 -8.33 23.31 27.14
CA PRO A 189 -9.57 23.81 26.53
C PRO A 189 -9.47 25.19 25.87
N GLY A 190 -8.40 25.94 26.13
CA GLY A 190 -8.15 27.27 25.57
C GLY A 190 -7.47 27.25 24.20
N HIS A 191 -6.98 26.07 23.78
CA HIS A 191 -6.27 25.88 22.50
C HIS A 191 -6.94 24.78 21.69
N PRO A 192 -7.02 24.90 20.34
CA PRO A 192 -7.54 23.83 19.50
C PRO A 192 -6.67 22.57 19.63
N PHE A 193 -7.32 21.42 19.57
CA PHE A 193 -6.62 20.14 19.62
C PHE A 193 -5.51 20.07 18.55
N PRO A 194 -4.27 19.70 18.90
CA PRO A 194 -3.16 19.73 17.97
C PRO A 194 -3.36 18.73 16.81
N PHE A 195 -2.94 19.15 15.64
CA PHE A 195 -2.98 18.29 14.45
C PHE A 195 -2.12 17.04 14.65
N ILE A 196 -2.71 15.86 14.45
CA ILE A 196 -2.01 14.58 14.52
C ILE A 196 -1.76 14.06 13.10
N SER A 197 -0.49 13.90 12.73
CA SER A 197 -0.09 13.38 11.43
C SER A 197 -0.49 11.91 11.26
N ASN A 198 -0.88 11.53 10.05
CA ASN A 198 -1.26 10.15 9.74
C ASN A 198 -0.14 9.15 10.08
N LEU A 199 -0.48 8.06 10.76
CA LEU A 199 0.41 6.98 11.18
C LEU A 199 1.58 7.38 12.09
N ALA A 200 1.68 8.65 12.51
CA ALA A 200 2.74 9.08 13.42
C ALA A 200 2.46 8.60 14.85
N LEU A 201 3.50 8.11 15.51
CA LEU A 201 3.47 7.80 16.93
C LEU A 201 3.51 9.10 17.75
N ASN A 202 2.75 9.14 18.83
CA ASN A 202 2.68 10.28 19.75
C ASN A 202 2.60 9.77 21.17
N LEU A 203 3.25 10.49 22.08
CA LEU A 203 3.09 10.34 23.51
C LEU A 203 2.06 11.36 24.00
N LEU A 204 1.08 10.89 24.75
CA LEU A 204 0.21 11.69 25.58
C LEU A 204 0.84 11.74 26.98
N VAL A 205 1.23 12.90 27.45
CA VAL A 205 1.92 13.08 28.72
C VAL A 205 1.03 13.86 29.66
N SER A 206 0.70 13.26 30.81
CA SER A 206 0.03 13.97 31.90
C SER A 206 1.07 14.56 32.85
N LEU A 207 0.94 15.84 33.13
CA LEU A 207 1.86 16.65 33.87
C LEU A 207 1.14 17.29 35.08
N ARG A 208 1.90 17.56 36.15
CA ARG A 208 1.41 18.29 37.32
C ARG A 208 2.52 19.18 37.84
N HIS A 209 2.16 20.38 38.31
CA HIS A 209 3.09 21.17 39.10
C HIS A 209 3.35 20.50 40.45
N PRO A 210 4.59 20.54 40.97
CA PRO A 210 4.91 20.01 42.30
C PRO A 210 4.01 20.62 43.37
N GLY A 211 3.31 19.74 44.12
CA GLY A 211 2.34 20.16 45.15
C GLY A 211 1.01 20.69 44.61
N GLY A 212 0.81 20.79 43.33
CA GLY A 212 -0.46 21.17 42.69
C GLY A 212 -1.41 19.99 42.52
N SER A 213 -2.73 20.25 42.38
CA SER A 213 -3.74 19.24 42.09
C SER A 213 -4.16 19.23 40.61
N ALA A 214 -3.95 20.34 39.90
CA ALA A 214 -4.35 20.46 38.52
C ALA A 214 -3.42 19.61 37.61
N GLN A 215 -4.02 18.80 36.74
CA GLN A 215 -3.30 18.06 35.70
C GLN A 215 -3.32 18.82 34.39
N HIS A 216 -2.18 18.86 33.74
CA HIS A 216 -1.98 19.38 32.40
C HIS A 216 -1.67 18.22 31.45
N ILE A 217 -2.10 18.33 30.21
CA ILE A 217 -1.87 17.30 29.19
C ILE A 217 -1.02 17.93 28.11
N ALA A 218 -0.01 17.18 27.67
CA ALA A 218 0.81 17.55 26.54
C ALA A 218 0.92 16.39 25.55
N ARG A 219 1.07 16.73 24.29
CA ARG A 219 1.36 15.80 23.22
C ARG A 219 2.81 15.96 22.79
N VAL A 220 3.56 14.86 22.68
CA VAL A 220 4.89 14.80 22.11
C VAL A 220 4.87 13.86 20.89
N LYS A 221 5.21 14.39 19.71
CA LYS A 221 5.34 13.56 18.51
C LYS A 221 6.66 12.80 18.56
N VAL A 222 6.61 11.49 18.30
CA VAL A 222 7.81 10.66 18.12
C VAL A 222 8.31 10.87 16.68
N PRO A 223 9.51 11.44 16.46
CA PRO A 223 9.97 11.87 15.15
C PRO A 223 10.61 10.72 14.35
N VAL A 224 9.92 9.57 14.22
CA VAL A 224 10.45 8.43 13.46
C VAL A 224 10.74 8.84 12.03
N SER A 225 11.99 8.69 11.61
CA SER A 225 12.47 9.00 10.27
C SER A 225 13.67 8.08 9.94
N LYS A 226 13.66 7.50 8.76
CA LYS A 226 14.70 6.55 8.34
C LYS A 226 16.13 7.10 8.43
N ASP A 227 16.30 8.41 8.15
CA ASP A 227 17.62 9.02 8.02
C ASP A 227 18.07 9.81 9.27
N ILE A 228 17.13 10.16 10.17
CA ILE A 228 17.39 11.07 11.28
C ILE A 228 17.21 10.37 12.62
N ALA A 229 16.10 9.66 12.82
CA ALA A 229 15.75 9.00 14.06
C ALA A 229 15.04 7.66 13.75
N PRO A 230 15.77 6.54 13.69
CA PRO A 230 15.18 5.23 13.47
C PRO A 230 14.23 4.86 14.62
N ARG A 231 13.30 3.98 14.36
CA ARG A 231 12.35 3.48 15.37
C ARG A 231 13.05 2.70 16.48
N PHE A 232 14.08 1.92 16.09
CA PHE A 232 14.87 1.09 16.99
C PHE A 232 16.29 1.64 17.09
N ILE A 233 16.61 2.19 18.25
CA ILE A 233 17.94 2.74 18.53
C ILE A 233 18.82 1.61 19.04
N ARG A 234 19.95 1.35 18.35
CA ARG A 234 20.92 0.35 18.74
C ARG A 234 21.74 0.84 19.94
N VAL A 235 21.93 -0.02 20.94
CA VAL A 235 22.69 0.27 22.16
C VAL A 235 24.06 -0.42 22.06
N GLY A 236 25.13 0.38 21.94
CA GLY A 236 26.48 -0.13 21.77
C GLY A 236 26.69 -0.93 20.47
N ASP A 237 27.61 -1.89 20.51
CA ASP A 237 28.00 -2.69 19.34
C ASP A 237 27.17 -3.99 19.19
N LYS A 238 26.29 -4.27 20.15
CA LYS A 238 25.45 -5.48 20.16
C LYS A 238 24.15 -5.25 19.37
N ASN A 239 23.46 -6.34 19.04
CA ASN A 239 22.12 -6.28 18.48
C ASN A 239 21.04 -6.05 19.58
N THR A 240 21.30 -5.09 20.46
CA THR A 240 20.37 -4.64 21.50
C THR A 240 19.73 -3.33 21.06
N PHE A 241 18.40 -3.27 21.08
CA PHE A 241 17.62 -2.16 20.57
C PHE A 241 16.62 -1.67 21.61
N VAL A 242 16.45 -0.35 21.68
CA VAL A 242 15.41 0.32 22.45
C VAL A 242 14.54 1.15 21.52
N THR A 243 13.23 1.16 21.74
CA THR A 243 12.36 1.97 20.89
C THR A 243 12.54 3.45 21.13
N LEU A 244 12.46 4.26 20.07
CA LEU A 244 12.59 5.71 20.15
C LEU A 244 11.58 6.35 21.12
N ASN A 245 10.33 5.86 21.17
CA ASN A 245 9.34 6.34 22.12
C ASN A 245 9.73 6.05 23.57
N ASP A 246 10.41 4.94 23.83
CA ASP A 246 10.85 4.55 25.16
C ASP A 246 12.00 5.47 25.64
N VAL A 247 12.94 5.74 24.72
CA VAL A 247 14.02 6.71 24.99
C VAL A 247 13.44 8.10 25.28
N ILE A 248 12.43 8.55 24.52
CA ILE A 248 11.77 9.85 24.76
C ILE A 248 11.04 9.81 26.11
N SER A 249 10.30 8.74 26.40
CA SER A 249 9.56 8.59 27.66
C SER A 249 10.46 8.63 28.89
N ALA A 250 11.65 8.01 28.80
CA ALA A 250 12.64 8.02 29.88
C ALA A 250 13.30 9.39 30.10
N ASN A 251 13.19 10.33 29.17
CA ASN A 251 13.82 11.65 29.21
C ASN A 251 12.82 12.83 29.20
N LEU A 252 11.56 12.58 29.58
CA LEU A 252 10.51 13.62 29.61
C LEU A 252 10.82 14.74 30.64
N ASP A 253 11.62 14.45 31.65
CA ASP A 253 12.12 15.47 32.61
C ASP A 253 12.86 16.61 31.92
N THR A 254 13.58 16.32 30.84
CA THR A 254 14.27 17.34 30.02
C THR A 254 13.29 18.18 29.20
N LEU A 255 12.19 17.59 28.74
CA LEU A 255 11.15 18.27 27.95
C LEU A 255 10.22 19.15 28.84
N PHE A 256 10.02 18.73 30.08
CA PHE A 256 9.09 19.38 31.02
C PHE A 256 9.79 19.70 32.35
N PRO A 257 10.77 20.62 32.33
CA PRO A 257 11.54 20.93 33.50
C PRO A 257 10.67 21.52 34.65
N GLY A 258 10.83 20.98 35.85
CA GLY A 258 10.09 21.42 37.02
C GLY A 258 8.64 20.91 37.10
N MET A 259 8.22 20.02 36.21
CA MET A 259 6.90 19.34 36.26
C MET A 259 7.05 17.89 36.72
N GLU A 260 6.05 17.39 37.42
CA GLU A 260 5.92 15.94 37.69
C GLU A 260 5.25 15.25 36.54
N ILE A 261 5.86 14.18 36.03
CA ILE A 261 5.25 13.29 35.02
C ILE A 261 4.30 12.32 35.74
N VAL A 262 3.00 12.50 35.57
CA VAL A 262 1.96 11.67 36.22
C VAL A 262 1.74 10.37 35.47
N SER A 263 1.62 10.42 34.16
CA SER A 263 1.47 9.25 33.30
C SER A 263 1.85 9.55 31.87
N THR A 264 2.19 8.51 31.12
CA THR A 264 2.43 8.57 29.68
C THR A 264 1.58 7.51 28.99
N GLY A 265 1.15 7.78 27.76
CA GLY A 265 0.44 6.81 26.95
C GLY A 265 0.81 6.99 25.48
N LEU A 266 1.12 5.91 24.80
CA LEU A 266 1.41 5.95 23.38
C LEU A 266 0.10 5.90 22.59
N PHE A 267 0.00 6.71 21.52
CA PHE A 267 -1.14 6.66 20.61
C PHE A 267 -0.74 6.98 19.16
N ARG A 268 -1.59 6.55 18.25
CA ARG A 268 -1.41 6.72 16.82
C ARG A 268 -2.77 6.81 16.11
N VAL A 269 -2.90 7.68 15.12
CA VAL A 269 -4.10 7.80 14.30
C VAL A 269 -3.88 7.27 12.89
N THR A 270 -4.94 6.77 12.27
CA THR A 270 -4.99 6.48 10.84
C THR A 270 -6.03 7.38 10.19
N ARG A 271 -5.65 8.11 9.14
CA ARG A 271 -6.52 8.99 8.37
C ARG A 271 -7.02 8.33 7.09
N ASN A 272 -8.19 8.75 6.64
CA ASN A 272 -8.68 8.38 5.32
C ASN A 272 -7.71 8.89 4.23
N ALA A 273 -7.42 8.06 3.25
CA ALA A 273 -6.60 8.46 2.10
C ALA A 273 -7.42 8.50 0.79
N ASN A 274 -8.76 8.36 0.87
CA ASN A 274 -9.65 8.60 -0.25
C ASN A 274 -10.06 10.08 -0.20
N VAL A 275 -9.48 10.87 -1.08
CA VAL A 275 -9.98 12.20 -1.43
C VAL A 275 -10.61 12.02 -2.82
N GLU A 276 -11.86 12.35 -2.95
CA GLU A 276 -12.57 12.34 -4.23
C GLU A 276 -12.54 13.78 -4.76
N SER A 277 -11.92 13.97 -5.89
CA SER A 277 -12.03 15.17 -6.72
C SER A 277 -12.55 14.77 -8.08
N ASP A 278 -13.31 15.65 -8.70
CA ASP A 278 -13.87 15.41 -10.02
C ASP A 278 -12.79 15.63 -11.08
N GLU A 279 -12.35 14.53 -11.71
CA GLU A 279 -11.31 14.57 -12.75
C GLU A 279 -11.80 15.26 -14.03
N GLU A 280 -13.12 15.27 -14.25
CA GLU A 280 -13.71 15.84 -15.47
C GLU A 280 -13.74 17.38 -15.42
N GLU A 281 -13.70 17.97 -14.22
CA GLU A 281 -13.68 19.42 -14.01
C GLU A 281 -12.26 20.00 -13.88
N ALA A 282 -11.21 19.17 -13.87
CA ALA A 282 -9.84 19.64 -13.67
C ALA A 282 -9.20 20.15 -14.96
N ASP A 283 -8.83 21.43 -15.00
CA ASP A 283 -8.07 22.01 -16.09
C ASP A 283 -6.63 21.46 -16.15
N ASP A 284 -6.04 21.10 -14.99
CA ASP A 284 -4.74 20.45 -14.85
C ASP A 284 -4.81 19.29 -13.86
N LEU A 285 -4.74 18.06 -14.37
CA LEU A 285 -4.77 16.83 -13.59
C LEU A 285 -3.59 16.72 -12.60
N LEU A 286 -2.42 17.24 -12.95
CA LEU A 286 -1.22 17.19 -12.10
C LEU A 286 -1.39 18.10 -10.89
N GLU A 287 -1.85 19.34 -11.08
CA GLU A 287 -2.11 20.30 -10.01
C GLU A 287 -3.23 19.80 -9.09
N MET A 288 -4.29 19.22 -9.65
CA MET A 288 -5.37 18.61 -8.90
C MET A 288 -4.85 17.49 -7.98
N ILE A 289 -4.02 16.56 -8.50
CA ILE A 289 -3.48 15.46 -7.67
C ILE A 289 -2.52 15.99 -6.60
N GLU A 290 -1.75 17.04 -6.88
CA GLU A 290 -0.94 17.70 -5.86
C GLU A 290 -1.79 18.33 -4.75
N SER A 291 -2.94 18.92 -5.11
CA SER A 291 -3.93 19.41 -4.13
C SER A 291 -4.51 18.25 -3.32
N GLU A 292 -4.97 17.18 -3.97
CA GLU A 292 -5.43 15.97 -3.27
C GLU A 292 -4.39 15.41 -2.28
N LEU A 293 -3.11 15.41 -2.66
CA LEU A 293 -2.03 14.97 -1.77
C LEU A 293 -1.89 15.87 -0.54
N ARG A 294 -2.06 17.20 -0.71
CA ARG A 294 -2.10 18.14 0.43
C ARG A 294 -3.31 17.90 1.32
N ASP A 295 -4.49 17.73 0.72
CA ASP A 295 -5.76 17.56 1.44
C ASP A 295 -5.81 16.25 2.23
N ARG A 296 -5.11 15.20 1.77
CA ARG A 296 -4.96 13.93 2.52
C ARG A 296 -4.32 14.14 3.91
N HIS A 297 -3.52 15.19 4.10
CA HIS A 297 -2.97 15.49 5.42
C HIS A 297 -4.06 15.82 6.43
N PHE A 298 -5.16 16.44 6.01
CA PHE A 298 -6.27 16.87 6.85
C PHE A 298 -7.49 15.96 6.77
N ALA A 299 -7.41 14.86 6.02
CA ALA A 299 -8.51 13.92 5.86
C ALA A 299 -9.02 13.37 7.20
N PRO A 300 -10.31 13.00 7.31
CA PRO A 300 -10.91 12.48 8.53
C PRO A 300 -10.13 11.29 9.11
N ILE A 301 -10.07 11.20 10.43
CA ILE A 301 -9.46 10.07 11.14
C ILE A 301 -10.46 8.92 11.12
N VAL A 302 -9.97 7.70 10.88
CA VAL A 302 -10.78 6.49 10.77
C VAL A 302 -10.43 5.43 11.80
N ARG A 303 -9.30 5.57 12.50
CA ARG A 303 -8.86 4.68 13.57
C ARG A 303 -7.95 5.43 14.55
N LEU A 304 -8.15 5.15 15.83
CA LEU A 304 -7.23 5.49 16.92
C LEU A 304 -6.65 4.21 17.50
N GLN A 305 -5.34 4.11 17.60
CA GLN A 305 -4.64 3.08 18.36
C GLN A 305 -4.06 3.71 19.61
N VAL A 306 -4.22 3.04 20.74
CA VAL A 306 -3.70 3.50 22.05
C VAL A 306 -3.00 2.35 22.76
N SER A 307 -1.98 2.64 23.56
CA SER A 307 -1.39 1.64 24.45
C SER A 307 -2.42 1.13 25.44
N SER A 308 -2.35 -0.16 25.76
CA SER A 308 -3.34 -0.83 26.62
C SER A 308 -3.43 -0.29 28.04
N ASP A 309 -2.34 0.29 28.53
CA ASP A 309 -2.19 0.95 29.84
C ASP A 309 -2.76 2.39 29.89
N MET A 310 -3.12 2.97 28.74
CA MET A 310 -3.74 4.29 28.71
C MET A 310 -5.06 4.31 29.48
N SER A 311 -5.18 5.31 30.39
CA SER A 311 -6.38 5.44 31.23
C SER A 311 -7.67 5.57 30.40
N PRO A 312 -8.82 5.07 30.88
CA PRO A 312 -10.11 5.26 30.21
C PRO A 312 -10.43 6.74 29.95
N THR A 313 -10.09 7.63 30.85
CA THR A 313 -10.32 9.07 30.73
C THR A 313 -9.53 9.66 29.54
N HIS A 314 -8.24 9.36 29.42
CA HIS A 314 -7.41 9.84 28.33
C HIS A 314 -7.84 9.25 26.97
N ARG A 315 -8.21 7.97 26.97
CA ARG A 315 -8.72 7.29 25.76
C ARG A 315 -10.03 7.91 25.27
N GLY A 316 -10.98 8.12 26.19
CA GLY A 316 -12.27 8.76 25.86
C GLY A 316 -12.08 10.21 25.39
N MET A 317 -11.18 10.98 26.05
CA MET A 317 -10.82 12.32 25.63
C MET A 317 -10.26 12.33 24.19
N LEU A 318 -9.27 11.48 23.89
CA LEU A 318 -8.70 11.40 22.54
C LEU A 318 -9.76 11.01 21.51
N ALA A 319 -10.63 10.06 21.82
CA ALA A 319 -11.70 9.65 20.91
C ALA A 319 -12.66 10.81 20.60
N ALA A 320 -13.07 11.56 21.63
CA ALA A 320 -13.96 12.71 21.51
C ALA A 320 -13.35 13.84 20.68
N GLU A 321 -12.11 14.25 20.99
CA GLU A 321 -11.38 15.30 20.28
C GLU A 321 -11.10 14.94 18.81
N LEU A 322 -10.96 13.65 18.50
CA LEU A 322 -10.72 13.17 17.16
C LEU A 322 -12.00 12.80 16.40
N GLY A 323 -13.18 12.97 17.01
CA GLY A 323 -14.48 12.67 16.40
C GLY A 323 -14.70 11.20 16.11
N LEU A 324 -14.23 10.30 16.99
CA LEU A 324 -14.27 8.85 16.82
C LEU A 324 -15.21 8.20 17.83
N ASP A 325 -15.86 7.08 17.44
CA ASP A 325 -16.56 6.22 18.37
C ASP A 325 -15.56 5.40 19.19
N GLU A 326 -15.57 5.55 20.52
CA GLU A 326 -14.61 4.88 21.41
C GLU A 326 -14.69 3.35 21.33
N LYS A 327 -15.87 2.76 21.10
CA LYS A 327 -16.05 1.30 21.03
C LYS A 327 -15.69 0.74 19.66
N ALA A 328 -16.08 1.44 18.61
CA ALA A 328 -15.87 0.97 17.24
C ALA A 328 -14.45 1.28 16.75
N ASP A 329 -13.95 2.51 16.91
CA ASP A 329 -12.79 3.05 16.18
C ASP A 329 -11.50 3.05 17.00
N VAL A 330 -11.58 2.78 18.32
CA VAL A 330 -10.40 2.73 19.19
C VAL A 330 -9.92 1.30 19.35
N PHE A 331 -8.64 1.09 19.08
CA PHE A 331 -7.95 -0.20 19.18
C PHE A 331 -6.85 -0.12 20.24
N LYS A 332 -6.99 -0.93 21.28
CA LYS A 332 -5.94 -1.08 22.30
C LYS A 332 -4.84 -1.99 21.77
N VAL A 333 -3.59 -1.56 21.95
CA VAL A 333 -2.39 -2.31 21.57
C VAL A 333 -1.65 -2.73 22.83
N GLU A 334 -1.53 -4.05 23.04
CA GLU A 334 -0.91 -4.65 24.23
C GLU A 334 0.61 -4.86 24.08
N SER A 335 1.12 -4.78 22.86
CA SER A 335 2.51 -5.02 22.51
C SER A 335 3.08 -3.85 21.74
N LEU A 336 4.01 -4.08 20.83
CA LEU A 336 4.65 -3.05 20.02
C LEU A 336 3.64 -2.35 19.09
N MET A 337 3.39 -1.05 19.33
CA MET A 337 2.61 -0.22 18.42
C MET A 337 3.39 0.07 17.15
N ALA A 338 2.72 0.16 16.00
CA ALA A 338 3.33 0.36 14.68
C ALA A 338 4.34 -0.75 14.31
N MET A 339 3.92 -2.03 14.40
CA MET A 339 4.76 -3.19 14.06
C MET A 339 5.30 -3.17 12.62
N ARG A 340 4.80 -2.29 11.73
CA ARG A 340 5.43 -2.05 10.43
C ARG A 340 6.90 -1.65 10.56
N ASP A 341 7.26 -0.99 11.66
CA ASP A 341 8.63 -0.52 11.87
C ASP A 341 9.61 -1.67 12.18
N LEU A 342 9.10 -2.89 12.45
CA LEU A 342 9.90 -4.11 12.53
C LEU A 342 10.66 -4.43 11.23
N PHE A 343 10.35 -3.77 10.11
CA PHE A 343 11.22 -3.82 8.92
C PHE A 343 12.66 -3.41 9.23
N GLU A 344 12.91 -2.53 10.22
CA GLU A 344 14.25 -2.16 10.65
C GLU A 344 15.00 -3.35 11.27
N ILE A 345 14.32 -4.13 12.11
CA ILE A 345 14.88 -5.36 12.71
C ILE A 345 15.02 -6.46 11.66
N ALA A 346 14.01 -6.63 10.80
CA ALA A 346 14.05 -7.59 9.71
C ALA A 346 15.11 -7.28 8.64
N ALA A 347 15.70 -6.10 8.66
CA ALA A 347 16.78 -5.70 7.73
C ALA A 347 18.19 -5.91 8.31
N LEU A 348 18.33 -6.54 9.49
CA LEU A 348 19.64 -6.88 10.04
C LEU A 348 20.36 -7.86 9.10
N ASP A 349 21.64 -7.60 8.84
CA ASP A 349 22.47 -8.42 7.96
C ASP A 349 22.98 -9.66 8.71
N ILE A 350 22.11 -10.65 8.85
CA ILE A 350 22.37 -11.96 9.46
C ILE A 350 21.83 -13.03 8.49
N PRO A 351 22.64 -13.45 7.51
CA PRO A 351 22.20 -14.32 6.42
C PRO A 351 21.51 -15.61 6.85
N GLU A 352 21.93 -16.18 7.99
CA GLU A 352 21.40 -17.44 8.53
C GLU A 352 19.94 -17.31 8.98
N LEU A 353 19.46 -16.09 9.24
CA LEU A 353 18.11 -15.79 9.69
C LEU A 353 17.18 -15.29 8.57
N HIS A 354 17.68 -15.32 7.31
CA HIS A 354 16.96 -14.91 6.11
C HIS A 354 16.77 -16.04 5.11
N ASP A 355 15.83 -15.88 4.21
CA ASP A 355 15.78 -16.67 3.00
C ASP A 355 17.04 -16.40 2.15
N PRO A 356 17.56 -17.40 1.43
CA PRO A 356 18.67 -17.20 0.50
C PRO A 356 18.33 -16.08 -0.51
N VAL A 357 19.29 -15.20 -0.76
CA VAL A 357 19.11 -14.11 -1.73
C VAL A 357 18.79 -14.70 -3.10
N HIS A 358 17.62 -14.34 -3.63
CA HIS A 358 17.24 -14.77 -4.97
C HIS A 358 18.09 -14.05 -6.01
N ALA A 359 18.97 -14.78 -6.68
CA ALA A 359 19.72 -14.31 -7.83
C ALA A 359 18.94 -14.64 -9.11
N ALA A 360 18.42 -13.60 -9.77
CA ALA A 360 17.78 -13.79 -11.07
C ALA A 360 18.80 -14.30 -12.10
N ILE A 361 18.44 -15.35 -12.85
CA ILE A 361 19.30 -15.91 -13.89
C ILE A 361 19.17 -15.12 -15.21
N ASP A 362 20.24 -15.09 -15.96
CA ASP A 362 20.19 -14.54 -17.32
C ASP A 362 19.46 -15.50 -18.27
N ASN A 363 18.56 -14.95 -19.11
CA ASN A 363 17.95 -15.77 -20.14
C ASN A 363 19.03 -16.33 -21.07
N THR A 364 19.05 -17.66 -21.25
CA THR A 364 20.10 -18.38 -22.03
C THR A 364 20.28 -17.87 -23.45
N ARG A 365 19.22 -17.32 -24.05
CA ARG A 365 19.24 -16.75 -25.41
C ARG A 365 19.89 -15.37 -25.46
N LEU A 366 19.97 -14.67 -24.30
CA LEU A 366 20.58 -13.34 -24.15
C LEU A 366 21.96 -13.38 -23.53
N ALA A 367 22.24 -14.32 -22.62
CA ALA A 367 23.46 -14.38 -21.80
C ALA A 367 24.75 -14.50 -22.62
N HIS A 368 24.75 -15.35 -23.62
CA HIS A 368 25.93 -15.68 -24.43
C HIS A 368 26.04 -14.88 -25.74
N ASP A 369 25.04 -14.08 -26.06
CA ASP A 369 24.98 -13.35 -27.32
C ASP A 369 25.26 -11.86 -27.10
N LYS A 370 26.45 -11.40 -27.51
CA LYS A 370 26.88 -10.01 -27.44
C LYS A 370 26.31 -9.13 -28.55
N ARG A 371 25.59 -9.73 -29.50
CA ARG A 371 24.95 -9.00 -30.60
C ARG A 371 23.89 -8.06 -30.07
N ASN A 372 23.49 -7.11 -30.91
CA ASN A 372 22.39 -6.21 -30.63
C ASN A 372 21.11 -7.01 -30.38
N ILE A 373 20.40 -6.70 -29.29
CA ILE A 373 19.20 -7.42 -28.85
C ILE A 373 18.11 -7.48 -29.92
N PHE A 374 18.01 -6.46 -30.81
CA PHE A 374 17.05 -6.45 -31.91
C PHE A 374 17.33 -7.55 -32.95
N HIS A 375 18.58 -7.94 -33.16
CA HIS A 375 18.95 -9.07 -34.02
C HIS A 375 18.50 -10.39 -33.39
N ILE A 376 18.74 -10.53 -32.09
CA ILE A 376 18.34 -11.75 -31.36
C ILE A 376 16.83 -11.93 -31.40
N ILE A 377 16.07 -10.87 -31.12
CA ILE A 377 14.59 -10.88 -31.15
C ILE A 377 14.07 -11.24 -32.53
N ARG A 378 14.65 -10.65 -33.60
CA ARG A 378 14.24 -10.91 -35.00
C ARG A 378 14.52 -12.37 -35.39
N GLU A 379 15.72 -12.87 -35.08
CA GLU A 379 16.10 -14.26 -35.40
C GLU A 379 15.21 -15.27 -34.68
N ARG A 380 14.82 -14.98 -33.44
CA ARG A 380 14.01 -15.88 -32.61
C ARG A 380 12.50 -15.66 -32.76
N GLN A 381 12.08 -14.67 -33.55
CA GLN A 381 10.67 -14.27 -33.71
C GLN A 381 9.96 -13.88 -32.41
N GLY A 382 10.72 -13.63 -31.34
CA GLY A 382 10.26 -13.22 -30.02
C GLY A 382 11.03 -13.89 -28.90
N LEU A 383 10.93 -13.29 -27.71
CA LEU A 383 11.49 -13.83 -26.46
C LEU A 383 10.41 -13.80 -25.39
N LEU A 384 10.19 -14.94 -24.73
CA LEU A 384 9.38 -15.02 -23.51
C LEU A 384 10.32 -14.98 -22.31
N LEU A 385 10.03 -14.11 -21.36
CA LEU A 385 10.81 -13.90 -20.14
C LEU A 385 9.90 -14.06 -18.92
N GLN A 386 10.41 -14.68 -17.86
CA GLN A 386 9.66 -14.90 -16.64
C GLN A 386 10.32 -14.18 -15.47
N HIS A 387 9.89 -12.96 -15.20
CA HIS A 387 10.32 -12.20 -14.02
C HIS A 387 9.57 -12.64 -12.76
N PRO A 388 10.22 -12.66 -11.59
CA PRO A 388 11.57 -12.22 -11.26
C PRO A 388 12.66 -13.29 -11.44
N TYR A 389 12.33 -14.47 -11.94
CA TYR A 389 13.28 -15.59 -12.05
C TYR A 389 14.35 -15.34 -13.11
N GLU A 390 13.97 -14.74 -14.25
CA GLU A 390 14.92 -14.25 -15.24
C GLU A 390 15.19 -12.75 -15.02
N SER A 391 16.45 -12.36 -15.25
CA SER A 391 16.96 -11.03 -14.97
C SER A 391 16.27 -9.95 -15.81
N PHE A 392 15.63 -9.00 -15.14
CA PHE A 392 15.02 -7.82 -15.77
C PHE A 392 16.09 -6.88 -16.34
N SER A 393 17.23 -6.74 -15.65
CA SER A 393 18.30 -5.81 -16.06
C SER A 393 19.03 -6.27 -17.32
N THR A 394 19.28 -7.58 -17.48
CA THR A 394 19.95 -8.11 -18.68
C THR A 394 19.01 -8.37 -19.85
N SER A 395 17.71 -8.16 -19.65
CA SER A 395 16.67 -8.34 -20.67
C SER A 395 15.94 -7.02 -20.99
N VAL A 396 14.95 -6.61 -20.20
CA VAL A 396 14.09 -5.45 -20.50
C VAL A 396 14.87 -4.13 -20.41
N GLU A 397 15.67 -3.94 -19.36
CA GLU A 397 16.51 -2.73 -19.28
C GLU A 397 17.58 -2.70 -20.39
N ARG A 398 18.20 -3.84 -20.71
CA ARG A 398 19.10 -3.96 -21.85
C ARG A 398 18.42 -3.59 -23.18
N PHE A 399 17.17 -4.04 -23.39
CA PHE A 399 16.37 -3.69 -24.55
C PHE A 399 16.18 -2.18 -24.67
N LEU A 400 15.76 -1.53 -23.58
CA LEU A 400 15.50 -0.10 -23.57
C LEU A 400 16.80 0.72 -23.69
N ARG A 401 17.85 0.35 -22.97
CA ARG A 401 19.17 0.96 -23.09
C ARG A 401 19.74 0.83 -24.51
N THR A 402 19.62 -0.33 -25.14
CA THR A 402 20.02 -0.51 -26.52
C THR A 402 19.19 0.37 -27.46
N ALA A 403 17.87 0.44 -27.23
CA ALA A 403 16.98 1.31 -28.01
C ALA A 403 17.36 2.80 -27.89
N SER A 404 17.75 3.25 -26.71
CA SER A 404 18.16 4.65 -26.50
C SER A 404 19.43 5.03 -27.28
N GLN A 405 20.32 4.08 -27.55
CA GLN A 405 21.62 4.30 -28.19
C GLN A 405 21.63 3.94 -29.69
N ASP A 406 20.77 3.03 -30.14
CA ASP A 406 20.77 2.55 -31.53
C ASP A 406 20.36 3.68 -32.52
N PRO A 407 21.22 4.09 -33.48
CA PRO A 407 20.90 5.17 -34.42
C PRO A 407 19.74 4.83 -35.36
N LYS A 408 19.39 3.58 -35.51
CA LYS A 408 18.24 3.14 -36.31
C LYS A 408 16.92 3.30 -35.59
N VAL A 409 16.90 3.48 -34.26
CA VAL A 409 15.67 3.71 -33.49
C VAL A 409 15.22 5.15 -33.67
N LEU A 410 13.96 5.32 -34.08
CA LEU A 410 13.33 6.61 -34.36
C LEU A 410 12.49 7.11 -33.19
N ALA A 411 11.77 6.18 -32.54
CA ALA A 411 10.85 6.53 -31.48
C ALA A 411 10.74 5.43 -30.42
N ILE A 412 10.44 5.85 -29.19
CA ILE A 412 10.10 4.98 -28.05
C ILE A 412 8.80 5.48 -27.45
N LYS A 413 7.82 4.59 -27.26
CA LYS A 413 6.58 4.87 -26.53
C LYS A 413 6.46 3.91 -25.36
N MET A 414 6.11 4.41 -24.18
CA MET A 414 6.08 3.57 -22.98
C MET A 414 4.94 3.98 -22.04
N THR A 415 4.37 3.00 -21.34
CA THR A 415 3.49 3.24 -20.19
C THR A 415 4.28 3.08 -18.90
N LEU A 416 4.15 4.03 -17.97
CA LEU A 416 4.75 3.99 -16.64
C LEU A 416 3.65 3.95 -15.57
N TYR A 417 3.71 2.94 -14.69
CA TYR A 417 2.81 2.79 -13.54
C TYR A 417 3.56 2.96 -12.22
N ARG A 418 4.62 2.21 -12.04
CA ARG A 418 5.57 2.25 -10.91
C ARG A 418 6.96 1.97 -11.45
N THR A 419 7.94 2.73 -11.00
CA THR A 419 9.35 2.45 -11.26
C THR A 419 10.16 2.76 -10.01
N SER A 420 11.31 2.07 -9.85
CA SER A 420 12.21 2.35 -8.73
C SER A 420 12.77 3.77 -8.82
N SER A 421 13.13 4.33 -7.66
CA SER A 421 13.72 5.68 -7.58
C SER A 421 15.04 5.81 -8.33
N GLU A 422 15.77 4.72 -8.53
CA GLU A 422 17.06 4.64 -9.21
C GLU A 422 16.93 3.97 -10.61
N GLY A 423 15.74 4.05 -11.22
CA GLY A 423 15.40 3.24 -12.38
C GLY A 423 16.17 3.58 -13.64
N ASN A 424 17.01 2.65 -14.10
CA ASN A 424 17.68 2.68 -15.42
C ASN A 424 16.70 2.92 -16.59
N ILE A 425 15.40 2.70 -16.37
CA ILE A 425 14.33 2.95 -17.34
C ILE A 425 14.20 4.46 -17.62
N ILE A 426 14.07 5.28 -16.57
CA ILE A 426 13.93 6.75 -16.73
C ILE A 426 15.17 7.34 -17.40
N GLU A 427 16.37 6.93 -16.96
CA GLU A 427 17.63 7.37 -17.55
C GLU A 427 17.72 6.95 -19.03
N SER A 428 17.28 5.74 -19.38
CA SER A 428 17.27 5.28 -20.78
C SER A 428 16.31 6.10 -21.66
N LEU A 429 15.15 6.51 -21.14
CA LEU A 429 14.20 7.38 -21.86
C LEU A 429 14.77 8.78 -22.06
N ILE A 430 15.38 9.36 -21.01
CA ILE A 430 16.07 10.66 -21.08
C ILE A 430 17.20 10.58 -22.11
N GLN A 431 18.04 9.57 -22.06
CA GLN A 431 19.13 9.39 -23.02
C GLN A 431 18.61 9.23 -24.46
N ALA A 432 17.47 8.55 -24.65
CA ALA A 432 16.85 8.43 -25.97
C ALA A 432 16.44 9.81 -26.52
N ALA A 433 15.82 10.66 -25.71
CA ALA A 433 15.43 12.01 -26.09
C ALA A 433 16.67 12.88 -26.42
N LEU A 434 17.70 12.84 -25.58
CA LEU A 434 18.97 13.54 -25.83
C LEU A 434 19.66 13.06 -27.10
N ASN A 435 19.50 11.80 -27.49
CA ASN A 435 19.98 11.26 -28.77
C ASN A 435 19.04 11.56 -29.95
N GLY A 436 18.11 12.50 -29.82
CA GLY A 436 17.24 12.99 -30.88
C GLY A 436 16.09 12.04 -31.27
N LYS A 437 15.76 11.05 -30.43
CA LYS A 437 14.65 10.15 -30.71
C LYS A 437 13.33 10.74 -30.19
N GLN A 438 12.23 10.43 -30.88
CA GLN A 438 10.91 10.80 -30.39
C GLN A 438 10.54 9.88 -29.21
N VAL A 439 10.33 10.47 -28.03
CA VAL A 439 9.93 9.71 -26.85
C VAL A 439 8.56 10.20 -26.37
N ALA A 440 7.64 9.27 -26.16
CA ALA A 440 6.32 9.54 -25.60
C ALA A 440 6.04 8.57 -24.43
N VAL A 441 5.63 9.12 -23.31
CA VAL A 441 5.40 8.35 -22.07
C VAL A 441 4.00 8.64 -21.53
N LEU A 442 3.23 7.59 -21.30
CA LEU A 442 1.97 7.67 -20.57
C LEU A 442 2.23 7.31 -19.10
N VAL A 443 2.12 8.27 -18.19
CA VAL A 443 2.35 8.10 -16.76
C VAL A 443 1.02 7.95 -16.03
N GLU A 444 0.85 6.88 -15.25
CA GLU A 444 -0.30 6.73 -14.34
C GLU A 444 -0.02 7.51 -13.06
N LEU A 445 -0.54 8.73 -12.94
CA LEU A 445 -0.34 9.58 -11.77
C LEU A 445 -1.02 9.03 -10.52
N LYS A 446 -2.19 8.41 -10.65
CA LYS A 446 -2.95 7.82 -9.53
C LYS A 446 -2.50 6.39 -9.17
N ALA A 447 -1.20 6.09 -9.34
CA ALA A 447 -0.61 4.88 -8.77
C ALA A 447 -0.53 5.05 -7.25
N ARG A 448 -1.39 4.32 -6.54
CA ARG A 448 -1.65 4.48 -5.10
C ARG A 448 -0.37 4.51 -4.27
N PHE A 449 -0.16 5.58 -3.50
CA PHE A 449 1.01 5.90 -2.66
C PHE A 449 2.32 6.22 -3.42
N ASP A 450 2.32 6.13 -4.75
CA ASP A 450 3.45 6.52 -5.59
C ASP A 450 3.17 7.81 -6.36
N GLU A 451 2.04 8.47 -6.09
CA GLU A 451 1.60 9.67 -6.81
C GLU A 451 2.70 10.75 -6.83
N ALA A 452 3.25 11.09 -5.66
CA ALA A 452 4.31 12.10 -5.55
C ALA A 452 5.59 11.70 -6.31
N GLN A 453 5.93 10.41 -6.36
CA GLN A 453 7.07 9.92 -7.11
C GLN A 453 6.82 10.00 -8.61
N ASN A 454 5.63 9.60 -9.06
CA ASN A 454 5.26 9.64 -10.48
C ASN A 454 5.18 11.07 -11.00
N ILE A 455 4.70 12.03 -10.19
CA ILE A 455 4.74 13.47 -10.53
C ILE A 455 6.19 13.95 -10.72
N ARG A 456 7.12 13.59 -9.83
CA ARG A 456 8.54 13.95 -9.97
C ARG A 456 9.15 13.39 -11.27
N TRP A 457 8.84 12.13 -11.60
CA TRP A 457 9.31 11.52 -12.85
C TRP A 457 8.72 12.18 -14.08
N ALA A 458 7.41 12.46 -14.07
CA ALA A 458 6.74 13.15 -15.15
C ALA A 458 7.41 14.50 -15.45
N ARG A 459 7.61 15.34 -14.44
CA ARG A 459 8.30 16.63 -14.58
C ARG A 459 9.74 16.49 -15.10
N ARG A 460 10.48 15.49 -14.60
CA ARG A 460 11.86 15.25 -15.06
C ARG A 460 11.92 14.83 -16.54
N LEU A 461 10.96 14.04 -17.00
CA LEU A 461 10.84 13.64 -18.39
C LEU A 461 10.48 14.84 -19.30
N GLU A 462 9.54 15.69 -18.89
CA GLU A 462 9.15 16.90 -19.62
C GLU A 462 10.30 17.91 -19.75
N GLN A 463 11.11 18.09 -18.73
CA GLN A 463 12.26 18.99 -18.73
C GLN A 463 13.28 18.70 -19.84
N VAL A 464 13.34 17.47 -20.33
CA VAL A 464 14.20 17.05 -21.44
C VAL A 464 13.46 16.94 -22.78
N GLY A 465 12.24 17.46 -22.87
CA GLY A 465 11.44 17.49 -24.10
C GLY A 465 10.72 16.18 -24.45
N ILE A 466 10.57 15.26 -23.50
CA ILE A 466 9.77 14.05 -23.68
C ILE A 466 8.30 14.43 -23.61
N HIS A 467 7.50 13.91 -24.55
CA HIS A 467 6.05 14.06 -24.51
C HIS A 467 5.45 13.15 -23.43
N VAL A 468 4.91 13.75 -22.35
CA VAL A 468 4.27 13.05 -21.26
C VAL A 468 2.76 13.21 -21.34
N THR A 469 2.03 12.12 -21.17
CA THR A 469 0.57 12.10 -21.05
C THR A 469 0.20 11.53 -19.68
N TYR A 470 -0.73 12.20 -18.99
CA TYR A 470 -1.13 11.86 -17.61
C TYR A 470 -2.41 11.04 -17.59
N GLY A 471 -2.26 9.72 -17.77
CA GLY A 471 -3.41 8.81 -17.72
C GLY A 471 -4.44 9.05 -18.84
N VAL A 472 -5.64 8.52 -18.64
CA VAL A 472 -6.84 8.75 -19.45
C VAL A 472 -8.00 8.95 -18.48
N VAL A 473 -8.75 10.05 -18.61
CA VAL A 473 -9.88 10.38 -17.74
C VAL A 473 -10.85 9.21 -17.64
N GLY A 474 -11.27 8.85 -16.42
CA GLY A 474 -12.17 7.74 -16.13
C GLY A 474 -11.57 6.34 -16.32
N LEU A 475 -10.32 6.21 -16.75
CA LEU A 475 -9.62 4.92 -16.95
C LEU A 475 -8.32 4.89 -16.17
N LYS A 476 -7.91 3.67 -15.79
CA LYS A 476 -6.62 3.43 -15.15
C LYS A 476 -5.64 2.78 -16.10
N THR A 477 -4.46 3.40 -16.29
CA THR A 477 -3.40 2.85 -17.12
C THR A 477 -2.67 1.74 -16.38
N HIS A 478 -3.09 0.49 -16.59
CA HIS A 478 -2.48 -0.68 -15.95
C HIS A 478 -1.67 -1.57 -16.89
N SER A 479 -1.74 -1.36 -18.18
CA SER A 479 -0.92 -2.07 -19.18
C SER A 479 0.55 -1.65 -19.07
N LYS A 480 1.48 -2.59 -19.20
CA LYS A 480 2.94 -2.38 -19.22
C LYS A 480 3.41 -2.64 -20.64
N VAL A 481 3.69 -1.57 -21.37
CA VAL A 481 4.03 -1.62 -22.81
C VAL A 481 5.25 -0.75 -23.07
N ILE A 482 6.20 -1.28 -23.85
CA ILE A 482 7.31 -0.55 -24.45
C ILE A 482 7.25 -0.82 -25.95
N LEU A 483 7.03 0.23 -26.73
CA LEU A 483 7.03 0.18 -28.20
C LEU A 483 8.26 0.92 -28.71
N VAL A 484 9.11 0.24 -29.45
CA VAL A 484 10.29 0.81 -30.13
C VAL A 484 10.07 0.79 -31.62
N VAL A 485 10.14 1.97 -32.26
CA VAL A 485 10.07 2.10 -33.71
C VAL A 485 11.50 2.22 -34.25
N ARG A 486 11.90 1.30 -35.10
CA ARG A 486 13.26 1.19 -35.61
C ARG A 486 13.23 1.01 -37.15
N LYS A 487 14.16 1.70 -37.87
CA LYS A 487 14.41 1.46 -39.29
C LYS A 487 15.01 0.07 -39.48
N ASP A 488 14.68 -0.60 -40.57
CA ASP A 488 15.29 -1.86 -40.96
C ASP A 488 16.77 -1.72 -41.40
#